data_f01c15d7742245b2d907854171868941
#
_entry.id   f01c15d7742245b2d907854171868941
#
_cell.length_a   1.000
_cell.length_b   1.000
_cell.length_c   1.000
_cell.angle_alpha   90.00
_cell.angle_beta   90.00
_cell.angle_gamma   90.00
#
_symmetry.space_group_name_H-M   'P 1'
#
loop_
_entity.id
_entity.type
_entity.pdbx_description
1 polymer ?
#
loop_
_entity_poly.entity_id
_entity_poly.type
_entity_poly.pdbx_seq_one_letter_code
_entity_poly.pdbx_strand_id
1 'polypeptide(L)'
;MGRTVPTFVQLIQQAAERWKKFRRALRREDHEHFDRLFVRVRYYTQAATYQCHDNPMEAILLSIALDQEKRLNAVEKVLQNAGVLCEIAARMDSRSLPEPARNDVVADRPEPVALPFDR
;
A
#
# COMPACT_ATOMS: atom_id res chain seq x y z
N MET A 1 -27.96 -5.90 -29.08
CA MET A 1 -26.53 -5.56 -29.13
C MET A 1 -26.01 -5.37 -27.73
N GLY A 2 -25.16 -6.30 -27.26
CA GLY A 2 -24.61 -6.25 -25.93
C GLY A 2 -23.67 -5.07 -25.74
N ARG A 3 -23.85 -4.26 -24.68
CA ARG A 3 -22.86 -3.30 -24.24
C ARG A 3 -21.59 -4.07 -23.88
N THR A 4 -20.49 -3.78 -24.56
CA THR A 4 -19.18 -4.33 -24.18
C THR A 4 -18.76 -3.66 -22.88
N VAL A 5 -18.81 -4.41 -21.77
CA VAL A 5 -18.30 -3.92 -20.48
C VAL A 5 -16.77 -3.82 -20.59
N PRO A 6 -16.16 -2.67 -20.28
CA PRO A 6 -14.72 -2.54 -20.34
C PRO A 6 -14.04 -3.50 -19.33
N THR A 7 -12.96 -4.12 -19.76
CA THR A 7 -12.14 -4.95 -18.86
C THR A 7 -11.46 -4.08 -17.80
N PHE A 8 -11.10 -4.66 -16.66
CA PHE A 8 -10.41 -3.91 -15.61
C PHE A 8 -9.08 -3.30 -16.11
N VAL A 9 -8.38 -3.97 -17.02
CA VAL A 9 -7.17 -3.43 -17.67
C VAL A 9 -7.47 -2.15 -18.45
N GLN A 10 -8.58 -2.11 -19.17
CA GLN A 10 -9.03 -0.91 -19.88
C GLN A 10 -9.41 0.21 -18.91
N LEU A 11 -10.01 -0.12 -17.78
CA LEU A 11 -10.32 0.84 -16.72
C LEU A 11 -9.06 1.44 -16.10
N ILE A 12 -8.01 0.64 -15.90
CA ILE A 12 -6.70 1.13 -15.46
C ILE A 12 -6.11 2.12 -16.47
N GLN A 13 -6.18 1.81 -17.76
CA GLN A 13 -5.69 2.70 -18.81
C GLN A 13 -6.48 4.01 -18.87
N GLN A 14 -7.79 3.94 -18.78
CA GLN A 14 -8.64 5.13 -18.73
C GLN A 14 -8.35 5.99 -17.50
N ALA A 15 -8.11 5.38 -16.35
CA ALA A 15 -7.71 6.08 -15.14
C ALA A 15 -6.35 6.78 -15.34
N ALA A 16 -5.36 6.08 -15.88
CA ALA A 16 -4.05 6.66 -16.17
C ALA A 16 -4.14 7.88 -17.12
N GLU A 17 -4.97 7.78 -18.17
CA GLU A 17 -5.22 8.89 -19.09
C GLU A 17 -5.88 10.08 -18.39
N ARG A 18 -6.86 9.82 -17.51
CA ARG A 18 -7.53 10.86 -16.72
C ARG A 18 -6.54 11.63 -15.84
N TRP A 19 -5.55 10.95 -15.31
CA TRP A 19 -4.54 11.52 -14.41
C TRP A 19 -3.32 12.11 -15.13
N LYS A 20 -3.31 12.14 -16.45
CA LYS A 20 -2.22 12.73 -17.25
C LYS A 20 -1.89 14.17 -16.89
N LYS A 21 -2.90 15.00 -16.59
CA LYS A 21 -2.70 16.40 -16.19
C LYS A 21 -1.97 16.48 -14.84
N PHE A 22 -2.36 15.65 -13.90
CA PHE A 22 -1.71 15.54 -12.60
C PHE A 22 -0.25 15.12 -12.77
N ARG A 23 0.01 14.07 -13.56
CA ARG A 23 1.38 13.62 -13.87
C ARG A 23 2.25 14.75 -14.42
N ARG A 24 1.72 15.59 -15.31
CA ARG A 24 2.46 16.75 -15.86
C ARG A 24 2.80 17.80 -14.82
N ALA A 25 1.98 17.94 -13.80
CA ALA A 25 2.20 18.88 -12.70
C ALA A 25 3.22 18.39 -11.66
N LEU A 26 3.52 17.08 -11.65
CA LEU A 26 4.54 16.50 -10.78
C LEU A 26 5.95 16.91 -11.19
N ARG A 27 6.87 16.84 -10.25
CA ARG A 27 8.29 16.97 -10.53
C ARG A 27 8.76 15.84 -11.45
N ARG A 28 9.77 16.11 -12.27
CA ARG A 28 10.27 15.15 -13.24
C ARG A 28 10.72 13.82 -12.60
N GLU A 29 11.31 13.88 -11.43
CA GLU A 29 11.75 12.73 -10.65
C GLU A 29 10.59 11.84 -10.18
N ASP A 30 9.41 12.41 -9.97
CA ASP A 30 8.23 11.69 -9.50
C ASP A 30 7.45 10.98 -10.63
N HIS A 31 7.70 11.34 -11.89
CA HIS A 31 6.98 10.76 -13.04
C HIS A 31 7.14 9.25 -13.11
N GLU A 32 8.35 8.74 -12.91
CA GLU A 32 8.62 7.30 -12.96
C GLU A 32 7.90 6.55 -11.82
N HIS A 33 7.90 7.13 -10.63
CA HIS A 33 7.20 6.55 -9.49
C HIS A 33 5.69 6.49 -9.72
N PHE A 34 5.13 7.56 -10.27
CA PHE A 34 3.71 7.62 -10.62
C PHE A 34 3.33 6.56 -11.68
N ASP A 35 4.12 6.43 -12.73
CA ASP A 35 3.88 5.43 -13.78
C ASP A 35 3.94 4.00 -13.24
N ARG A 36 4.87 3.73 -12.32
CA ARG A 36 4.99 2.43 -11.66
C ARG A 36 3.75 2.04 -10.85
N LEU A 37 3.04 3.00 -10.26
CA LEU A 37 1.82 2.71 -9.51
C LEU A 37 0.77 2.02 -10.40
N PHE A 38 0.51 2.57 -11.57
CA PHE A 38 -0.47 2.01 -12.51
C PHE A 38 -0.03 0.68 -13.13
N VAL A 39 1.27 0.51 -13.36
CA VAL A 39 1.80 -0.77 -13.85
C VAL A 39 1.57 -1.89 -12.83
N ARG A 40 1.76 -1.62 -11.54
CA ARG A 40 1.62 -2.60 -10.47
C ARG A 40 0.18 -3.04 -10.23
N VAL A 41 -0.78 -2.17 -10.45
CA VAL A 41 -2.22 -2.51 -10.32
C VAL A 41 -2.61 -3.71 -11.19
N ARG A 42 -1.93 -3.90 -12.31
CA ARG A 42 -2.22 -5.03 -13.22
C ARG A 42 -2.03 -6.40 -12.58
N TYR A 43 -1.17 -6.52 -11.57
CA TYR A 43 -0.99 -7.78 -10.84
C TYR A 43 -2.22 -8.18 -10.00
N TYR A 44 -3.10 -7.23 -9.72
CA TYR A 44 -4.29 -7.43 -8.89
C TYR A 44 -5.59 -7.43 -9.70
N THR A 45 -5.49 -7.56 -11.01
CA THR A 45 -6.64 -7.48 -11.95
C THR A 45 -7.74 -8.47 -11.59
N GLN A 46 -7.39 -9.70 -11.20
CA GLN A 46 -8.38 -10.71 -10.85
C GLN A 46 -9.19 -10.33 -9.61
N ALA A 47 -8.50 -9.94 -8.54
CA ALA A 47 -9.14 -9.53 -7.29
C ALA A 47 -10.01 -8.28 -7.50
N ALA A 48 -9.52 -7.32 -8.25
CA ALA A 48 -10.24 -6.09 -8.57
C ALA A 48 -11.48 -6.35 -9.43
N THR A 49 -11.40 -7.28 -10.37
CA THR A 49 -12.55 -7.70 -11.19
C THR A 49 -13.64 -8.36 -10.34
N TYR A 50 -13.24 -9.12 -9.32
CA TYR A 50 -14.17 -9.75 -8.39
C TYR A 50 -14.98 -8.75 -7.58
N GLN A 51 -14.35 -7.62 -7.23
CA GLN A 51 -14.98 -6.57 -6.44
C GLN A 51 -16.01 -5.75 -7.25
N CYS A 52 -15.90 -5.71 -8.56
CA CYS A 52 -16.80 -5.15 -9.57
C CYS A 52 -17.72 -4.02 -9.05
N HIS A 53 -17.14 -2.91 -8.61
CA HIS A 53 -17.86 -1.74 -8.13
C HIS A 53 -18.06 -0.69 -9.21
N ASP A 54 -19.03 0.16 -9.02
CA ASP A 54 -19.35 1.30 -9.90
C ASP A 54 -18.17 2.25 -10.06
N ASN A 55 -17.29 2.31 -9.06
CA ASN A 55 -16.10 3.16 -9.10
C ASN A 55 -14.81 2.33 -9.20
N PRO A 56 -14.24 2.17 -10.39
CA PRO A 56 -13.01 1.41 -10.56
C PRO A 56 -11.80 2.01 -9.85
N MET A 57 -11.83 3.29 -9.51
CA MET A 57 -10.72 3.97 -8.85
C MET A 57 -10.47 3.44 -7.43
N GLU A 58 -11.51 3.02 -6.74
CA GLU A 58 -11.38 2.40 -5.41
C GLU A 58 -10.57 1.11 -5.47
N ALA A 59 -10.88 0.24 -6.41
CA ALA A 59 -10.15 -1.01 -6.61
C ALA A 59 -8.70 -0.75 -7.03
N ILE A 60 -8.44 0.27 -7.85
CA ILE A 60 -7.11 0.69 -8.26
C ILE A 60 -6.31 1.17 -7.04
N LEU A 61 -6.86 2.07 -6.23
CA LEU A 61 -6.19 2.61 -5.04
C LEU A 61 -5.91 1.53 -4.00
N LEU A 62 -6.85 0.63 -3.77
CA LEU A 62 -6.67 -0.48 -2.85
C LEU A 62 -5.57 -1.43 -3.32
N SER A 63 -5.51 -1.71 -4.62
CA SER A 63 -4.45 -2.53 -5.21
C SER A 63 -3.06 -1.88 -5.04
N ILE A 64 -2.98 -0.57 -5.22
CA ILE A 64 -1.74 0.21 -4.99
C ILE A 64 -1.33 0.11 -3.51
N ALA A 65 -2.26 0.33 -2.59
CA ALA A 65 -2.00 0.27 -1.16
C ALA A 65 -1.52 -1.13 -0.74
N LEU A 66 -2.15 -2.18 -1.26
CA LEU A 66 -1.76 -3.56 -0.99
C LEU A 66 -0.35 -3.88 -1.50
N ASP A 67 0.01 -3.41 -2.70
CA ASP A 67 1.36 -3.58 -3.24
C ASP A 67 2.40 -2.85 -2.38
N GLN A 68 2.09 -1.64 -1.95
CA GLN A 68 2.95 -0.86 -1.07
C GLN A 68 3.18 -1.57 0.28
N GLU A 69 2.11 -2.09 0.89
CA GLU A 69 2.19 -2.83 2.14
C GLU A 69 3.07 -4.08 2.02
N LYS A 70 2.89 -4.85 0.95
CA LYS A 70 3.73 -6.03 0.68
C LYS A 70 5.21 -5.67 0.53
N ARG A 71 5.50 -4.56 -0.12
CA ARG A 71 6.87 -4.08 -0.32
C ARG A 71 7.49 -3.57 0.99
N LEU A 72 6.73 -2.84 1.79
CA LEU A 72 7.19 -2.39 3.11
C LEU A 72 7.52 -3.59 4.00
N ASN A 73 6.65 -4.57 4.07
CA ASN A 73 6.88 -5.80 4.83
C ASN A 73 8.12 -6.57 4.35
N ALA A 74 8.36 -6.60 3.04
CA ALA A 74 9.55 -7.22 2.49
C ALA A 74 10.84 -6.48 2.90
N VAL A 75 10.82 -5.16 2.84
CA VAL A 75 11.94 -4.31 3.27
C VAL A 75 12.20 -4.45 4.76
N GLU A 76 11.17 -4.43 5.58
CA GLU A 76 11.27 -4.64 7.03
C GLU A 76 11.91 -5.97 7.38
N LYS A 77 11.50 -7.05 6.71
CA LYS A 77 12.11 -8.39 6.91
C LYS A 77 13.59 -8.40 6.56
N VAL A 78 13.97 -7.76 5.46
CA VAL A 78 15.38 -7.65 5.07
C VAL A 78 16.17 -6.86 6.10
N LEU A 79 15.64 -5.75 6.59
CA LEU A 79 16.28 -4.93 7.62
C LEU A 79 16.42 -5.68 8.95
N GLN A 80 15.39 -6.42 9.36
CA GLN A 80 15.43 -7.26 10.56
C GLN A 80 16.51 -8.34 10.45
N ASN A 81 16.60 -9.01 9.29
CA ASN A 81 17.59 -10.05 9.05
C ASN A 81 19.02 -9.47 8.99
N ALA A 82 19.18 -8.26 8.50
CA ALA A 82 20.48 -7.57 8.44
C ALA A 82 20.94 -7.02 9.81
N GLY A 83 20.12 -7.13 10.86
CA GLY A 83 20.44 -6.62 12.19
C GLY A 83 20.50 -5.10 12.31
N VAL A 84 20.16 -4.37 11.25
CA VAL A 84 20.22 -2.89 11.21
C VAL A 84 19.31 -2.28 12.28
N LEU A 85 18.12 -2.85 12.51
CA LEU A 85 17.23 -2.41 13.58
C LEU A 85 17.82 -2.60 14.97
N CYS A 86 18.55 -3.68 15.19
CA CYS A 86 19.26 -3.93 16.46
C CYS A 86 20.37 -2.91 16.69
N GLU A 87 21.12 -2.55 15.66
CA GLU A 87 22.17 -1.53 15.77
C GLU A 87 21.60 -0.12 16.03
N ILE A 88 20.50 0.24 15.37
CA ILE A 88 19.82 1.51 15.58
C ILE A 88 19.24 1.56 17.00
N ALA A 89 18.61 0.49 17.46
CA ALA A 89 18.08 0.40 18.81
C ALA A 89 19.21 0.51 19.88
N ALA A 90 20.35 -0.17 19.67
CA ALA A 90 21.50 -0.07 20.54
C ALA A 90 22.09 1.35 20.59
N ARG A 91 22.13 2.06 19.45
CA ARG A 91 22.57 3.47 19.41
C ARG A 91 21.58 4.42 20.09
N MET A 92 20.31 4.12 20.05
CA MET A 92 19.28 4.91 20.75
C MET A 92 19.33 4.67 22.28
N ASP A 93 19.59 3.45 22.73
CA ASP A 93 19.76 3.12 24.14
C ASP A 93 21.01 3.79 24.75
N SER A 94 22.08 3.95 23.99
CA SER A 94 23.29 4.64 24.45
C SER A 94 23.12 6.16 24.62
N ARG A 95 22.03 6.74 24.16
CA ARG A 95 21.69 8.17 24.30
C ARG A 95 20.70 8.44 25.43
N SER A 96 20.62 7.62 26.47
CA SER A 96 19.78 7.82 27.64
C SER A 96 18.45 8.55 27.32
N LEU A 97 17.70 7.97 26.36
CA LEU A 97 16.31 8.32 26.23
C LEU A 97 15.64 7.91 27.54
N PRO A 98 14.84 8.82 28.17
CA PRO A 98 14.06 8.40 29.33
C PRO A 98 13.31 7.14 28.93
N GLU A 99 13.42 6.09 29.73
CA GLU A 99 12.60 4.91 29.54
C GLU A 99 11.19 5.37 29.21
N PRO A 100 10.58 4.92 28.11
CA PRO A 100 9.18 5.17 27.93
C PRO A 100 8.53 4.66 29.21
N ALA A 101 7.88 5.56 29.93
CA ALA A 101 7.16 5.20 31.13
C ALA A 101 6.47 3.89 30.81
N ARG A 102 6.72 2.84 31.59
CA ARG A 102 5.99 1.59 31.44
C ARG A 102 4.53 1.96 31.54
N ASN A 103 3.98 2.23 30.39
CA ASN A 103 2.56 2.35 30.29
C ASN A 103 2.05 0.93 30.52
N ASP A 104 1.62 0.69 31.73
CA ASP A 104 0.80 -0.48 32.06
C ASP A 104 -0.54 -0.46 31.31
N VAL A 105 -0.60 0.30 30.24
CA VAL A 105 -1.70 0.41 29.29
C VAL A 105 -1.64 -0.70 28.23
N VAL A 106 -0.94 -1.80 28.53
CA VAL A 106 -1.03 -3.02 27.72
C VAL A 106 -2.41 -3.69 27.88
N ALA A 107 -3.21 -3.23 28.83
CA ALA A 107 -4.56 -3.76 29.04
C ALA A 107 -5.59 -3.30 28.00
N ASP A 108 -5.29 -2.33 27.17
CA ASP A 108 -6.21 -1.81 26.15
C ASP A 108 -5.64 -1.94 24.74
N ARG A 109 -5.12 -3.14 24.42
CA ARG A 109 -5.10 -3.52 23.03
C ARG A 109 -6.56 -3.66 22.60
N PRO A 110 -7.04 -2.85 21.65
CA PRO A 110 -8.31 -3.18 21.04
C PRO A 110 -8.17 -4.61 20.53
N GLU A 111 -9.05 -5.47 20.97
CA GLU A 111 -9.19 -6.81 20.44
C GLU A 111 -9.09 -6.70 18.91
N PRO A 112 -8.34 -7.58 18.23
CA PRO A 112 -8.33 -7.58 16.79
C PRO A 112 -9.79 -7.66 16.36
N VAL A 113 -10.29 -6.57 15.80
CA VAL A 113 -11.63 -6.54 15.24
C VAL A 113 -11.68 -7.69 14.26
N ALA A 114 -12.44 -8.73 14.59
CA ALA A 114 -12.64 -9.84 13.70
C ALA A 114 -13.11 -9.25 12.38
N LEU A 115 -12.25 -9.31 11.37
CA LEU A 115 -12.60 -8.85 10.05
C LEU A 115 -13.85 -9.61 9.61
N PRO A 116 -14.85 -8.96 9.02
CA PRO A 116 -16.12 -9.59 8.65
C PRO A 116 -15.97 -10.71 7.60
N PHE A 117 -14.74 -11.16 7.34
CA PHE A 117 -14.38 -12.13 6.33
C PHE A 117 -13.84 -13.45 6.89
N ASP A 118 -13.82 -13.62 8.22
CA ASP A 118 -13.43 -14.88 8.87
C ASP A 118 -14.58 -15.89 8.88
N ARG A 119 -15.08 -16.21 7.68
CA ARG A 119 -15.93 -17.39 7.48
C ARG A 119 -15.61 -18.08 6.17
#